data_4536085551d6c9b449bb172266801c3a
#
_entry.id   4536085551d6c9b449bb172266801c3a
#
_cell.length_a   1.000
_cell.length_b   1.000
_cell.length_c   1.000
_cell.angle_alpha   90.00
_cell.angle_beta   90.00
_cell.angle_gamma   90.00
#
_symmetry.space_group_name_H-M   'P 1'
#
loop_
_entity.id
_entity.type
_entity.pdbx_description
1 polymer ?
#
loop_
_entity_poly.entity_id
_entity_poly.type
_entity_poly.pdbx_seq_one_letter_code
_entity_poly.pdbx_strand_id
1 'polypeptide(L)'
;MSQKKSRGGAAAREDADELSRSPLQAVLLADSFTLKFRPITLERPKVLLPLVSVPMIDYTLSWLETEGVEEVFVFCCAHAQQVKEHLEEAGWTGKPAAREMAVMAVESHDAISAGDALRVMYGRGLINGDFVLISGDTISNMSLKEVLQEHKDRRKKDPLAVMTMIIKHSKPSILTHQTRLGNDEIVMALASETKELLYYEDRADSSHLCVTIDKDILANNPTLQLHNNMEDCYIDICSPDVLSLFTDNFDYQHLRRHFVKGLLVDDIMGYKIYTHEIHSSYAARIDNFRSYDAVSKDIIQRWTYPMVPDVLSFGNCHEMKLHRQGIYKASDVTLSHSAQIGANSVIGNATSIGEQCKISNSVIGEGCSIGKNVLIHGSYIWDNVIIEDGCKVSNSLVCDDVHLRAGAIVEPGCILSFKIKVGKNVIVPAYSKVSLLDKPSNEDSDEELEYADTNSGVTDSAPFSSTRSNADHPTIVSEDDELGASETGTSGVLGYIWASGDTGILEEWRQSIAPIPKEKLQELQHAVSVDGDVGSEEDLNNRPSEADRDNDSEISVIEDDDYTKFEKEVEETFQQAVDGVHQDNLILEINALRCCLIAFNTQIVLEQFSIR
;
A
#
# COMPACT_ATOMS: atom_id res chain seq x y z
N MET A 1 45.45 41.04 34.89
CA MET A 1 44.68 40.05 35.59
C MET A 1 43.28 40.08 34.99
N SER A 2 43.01 39.42 33.94
CA SER A 2 42.67 38.03 33.80
C SER A 2 41.15 37.79 33.99
N GLN A 3 40.40 37.83 32.89
CA GLN A 3 39.09 37.20 32.79
C GLN A 3 39.18 36.11 31.74
N LYS A 4 39.37 34.89 32.21
CA LYS A 4 39.27 33.66 31.44
C LYS A 4 38.50 32.68 32.31
N LYS A 5 37.15 32.72 32.22
CA LYS A 5 36.27 31.64 32.73
C LYS A 5 34.89 31.84 32.12
N SER A 6 34.55 31.02 31.14
CA SER A 6 33.20 30.49 30.88
C SER A 6 33.03 29.94 29.45
N ARG A 7 33.89 28.98 29.07
CA ARG A 7 33.64 28.17 27.83
C ARG A 7 33.65 26.66 28.09
N GLY A 8 33.86 26.23 29.33
CA GLY A 8 33.86 24.79 29.67
C GLY A 8 32.54 24.26 30.25
N GLY A 9 31.55 25.10 30.48
CA GLY A 9 30.31 24.69 31.14
C GLY A 9 29.15 24.31 30.19
N ALA A 10 29.20 24.77 28.95
CA ALA A 10 28.16 24.44 27.95
C ALA A 10 28.44 23.10 27.29
N ALA A 11 29.65 22.85 26.83
CA ALA A 11 30.03 21.58 26.22
C ALA A 11 29.88 20.39 27.18
N ALA A 12 30.26 20.54 28.45
CA ALA A 12 30.10 19.48 29.46
C ALA A 12 28.63 19.23 29.87
N ARG A 13 27.70 20.14 29.60
CA ARG A 13 26.28 19.94 29.80
C ARG A 13 25.64 19.27 28.57
N GLU A 14 26.06 19.63 27.36
CA GLU A 14 25.63 18.98 26.13
C GLU A 14 26.07 17.50 26.10
N ASP A 15 27.32 17.18 26.47
CA ASP A 15 27.83 15.82 26.59
C ASP A 15 27.13 15.02 27.71
N ALA A 16 26.68 15.65 28.81
CA ALA A 16 25.96 14.99 29.87
C ALA A 16 24.47 14.75 29.52
N ASP A 17 23.86 15.63 28.75
CA ASP A 17 22.51 15.45 28.23
C ASP A 17 22.48 14.42 27.10
N GLU A 18 23.52 14.29 26.27
CA GLU A 18 23.66 13.21 25.29
C GLU A 18 23.84 11.84 25.97
N LEU A 19 24.60 11.75 27.06
CA LEU A 19 24.79 10.52 27.83
C LEU A 19 23.54 10.06 28.61
N SER A 20 22.54 10.91 28.79
CA SER A 20 21.26 10.60 29.45
C SER A 20 20.10 10.40 28.49
N ARG A 21 20.31 10.58 27.18
CA ARG A 21 19.27 10.44 26.15
C ARG A 21 19.00 8.97 25.88
N SER A 22 17.75 8.52 26.06
CA SER A 22 17.32 7.21 25.57
C SER A 22 17.37 7.20 24.04
N PRO A 23 17.87 6.11 23.42
CA PRO A 23 17.89 6.00 21.98
C PRO A 23 16.47 6.09 21.41
N LEU A 24 16.32 6.64 20.20
CA LEU A 24 15.06 6.62 19.49
C LEU A 24 14.82 5.21 18.95
N GLN A 25 13.79 4.55 19.46
CA GLN A 25 13.46 3.16 19.16
C GLN A 25 12.24 3.07 18.24
N ALA A 26 12.22 2.03 17.39
CA ALA A 26 11.06 1.67 16.60
C ALA A 26 10.71 0.19 16.75
N VAL A 27 9.42 -0.12 16.78
CA VAL A 27 8.87 -1.48 16.67
C VAL A 27 8.26 -1.61 15.29
N LEU A 28 8.85 -2.46 14.45
CA LEU A 28 8.38 -2.75 13.11
C LEU A 28 7.69 -4.11 13.12
N LEU A 29 6.39 -4.13 12.84
CA LEU A 29 5.63 -5.36 12.69
C LEU A 29 5.85 -5.88 11.26
N ALA A 30 6.61 -6.98 11.13
CA ALA A 30 6.85 -7.61 9.83
C ALA A 30 5.63 -8.41 9.35
N ASP A 31 4.80 -8.87 10.27
CA ASP A 31 3.59 -9.59 9.96
C ASP A 31 2.38 -8.65 9.94
N SER A 32 1.62 -8.72 8.86
CA SER A 32 0.44 -7.87 8.68
C SER A 32 -0.81 -8.44 9.35
N PHE A 33 -0.80 -9.72 9.72
CA PHE A 33 -1.93 -10.46 10.29
C PHE A 33 -3.21 -10.34 9.45
N THR A 34 -3.08 -10.32 8.11
CA THR A 34 -4.21 -10.20 7.16
C THR A 34 -4.16 -11.26 6.06
N LEU A 35 -5.34 -11.66 5.56
CA LEU A 35 -5.47 -12.66 4.48
C LEU A 35 -5.47 -12.05 3.07
N LYS A 36 -5.42 -10.72 2.96
CA LYS A 36 -5.66 -9.99 1.71
C LYS A 36 -4.65 -10.29 0.60
N PHE A 37 -3.43 -10.72 0.95
CA PHE A 37 -2.38 -11.11 -0.02
C PHE A 37 -2.29 -12.61 -0.27
N ARG A 38 -3.21 -13.43 0.27
CA ARG A 38 -3.27 -14.84 -0.10
C ARG A 38 -3.61 -15.00 -1.59
N PRO A 39 -3.00 -15.99 -2.29
CA PRO A 39 -2.18 -17.10 -1.80
C PRO A 39 -0.69 -16.78 -1.60
N ILE A 40 -0.19 -15.63 -2.02
CA ILE A 40 1.25 -15.30 -2.06
C ILE A 40 1.88 -15.40 -0.66
N THR A 41 1.18 -14.92 0.36
CA THR A 41 1.67 -14.89 1.75
C THR A 41 1.74 -16.26 2.42
N LEU A 42 1.25 -17.32 1.78
CA LEU A 42 1.48 -18.69 2.24
C LEU A 42 2.92 -19.16 2.00
N GLU A 43 3.63 -18.57 1.04
CA GLU A 43 5.00 -18.94 0.67
C GLU A 43 6.05 -17.90 1.05
N ARG A 44 5.67 -16.61 1.05
CA ARG A 44 6.59 -15.50 1.34
C ARG A 44 5.90 -14.46 2.22
N PRO A 45 6.56 -13.98 3.29
CA PRO A 45 5.97 -12.95 4.14
C PRO A 45 5.74 -11.66 3.36
N LYS A 46 4.65 -10.97 3.64
CA LYS A 46 4.22 -9.77 2.92
C LYS A 46 5.33 -8.70 2.82
N VAL A 47 6.08 -8.48 3.88
CA VAL A 47 7.13 -7.47 3.93
C VAL A 47 8.30 -7.74 2.99
N LEU A 48 8.46 -9.00 2.54
CA LEU A 48 9.46 -9.40 1.55
C LEU A 48 8.91 -9.42 0.11
N LEU A 49 7.65 -9.04 -0.10
CA LEU A 49 7.13 -8.91 -1.46
C LEU A 49 7.81 -7.73 -2.16
N PRO A 50 8.26 -7.92 -3.42
CA PRO A 50 8.94 -6.86 -4.16
C PRO A 50 7.96 -5.74 -4.50
N LEU A 51 8.33 -4.52 -4.17
CA LEU A 51 7.64 -3.30 -4.55
C LEU A 51 8.53 -2.55 -5.53
N VAL A 52 8.14 -2.54 -6.80
CA VAL A 52 8.89 -2.03 -7.94
C VAL A 52 10.19 -2.81 -8.24
N SER A 53 10.91 -3.37 -7.34
CA SER A 53 12.10 -4.24 -7.45
C SER A 53 12.84 -4.38 -6.12
N VAL A 54 12.31 -3.80 -5.06
CA VAL A 54 12.92 -3.83 -3.73
C VAL A 54 11.87 -4.36 -2.75
N PRO A 55 12.21 -5.26 -1.82
CA PRO A 55 11.29 -5.71 -0.78
C PRO A 55 10.72 -4.55 0.04
N MET A 56 9.44 -4.64 0.44
CA MET A 56 8.75 -3.55 1.14
C MET A 56 9.46 -3.12 2.42
N ILE A 57 10.00 -4.07 3.17
CA ILE A 57 10.69 -3.80 4.45
C ILE A 57 11.89 -2.86 4.28
N ASP A 58 12.60 -2.94 3.16
CA ASP A 58 13.80 -2.13 2.92
C ASP A 58 13.46 -0.63 2.77
N TYR A 59 12.29 -0.32 2.20
CA TYR A 59 11.79 1.06 2.16
C TYR A 59 11.54 1.59 3.57
N THR A 60 10.84 0.81 4.39
CA THR A 60 10.52 1.20 5.77
C THR A 60 11.79 1.40 6.61
N LEU A 61 12.73 0.45 6.54
CA LEU A 61 13.99 0.53 7.28
C LEU A 61 14.87 1.70 6.82
N SER A 62 14.94 1.96 5.51
CA SER A 62 15.69 3.10 4.97
C SER A 62 15.12 4.44 5.41
N TRP A 63 13.80 4.54 5.45
CA TRP A 63 13.15 5.74 5.95
C TRP A 63 13.43 5.95 7.45
N LEU A 64 13.32 4.92 8.27
CA LEU A 64 13.63 4.99 9.71
C LEU A 64 15.10 5.40 9.95
N GLU A 65 16.05 4.85 9.18
CA GLU A 65 17.46 5.22 9.23
C GLU A 65 17.66 6.69 8.88
N THR A 66 17.01 7.19 7.83
CA THR A 66 17.07 8.61 7.39
C THR A 66 16.50 9.56 8.44
N GLU A 67 15.47 9.17 9.17
CA GLU A 67 14.85 9.97 10.23
C GLU A 67 15.58 9.88 11.57
N GLY A 68 16.67 9.11 11.64
CA GLY A 68 17.56 9.05 12.80
C GLY A 68 17.05 8.14 13.91
N VAL A 69 16.32 7.10 13.57
CA VAL A 69 16.01 6.00 14.49
C VAL A 69 17.29 5.23 14.75
N GLU A 70 17.58 4.95 16.02
CA GLU A 70 18.83 4.33 16.46
C GLU A 70 18.70 2.81 16.61
N GLU A 71 17.51 2.34 17.05
CA GLU A 71 17.24 0.92 17.26
C GLU A 71 15.89 0.53 16.65
N VAL A 72 15.86 -0.52 15.84
CA VAL A 72 14.64 -1.07 15.24
C VAL A 72 14.49 -2.54 15.65
N PHE A 73 13.35 -2.84 16.24
CA PHE A 73 12.95 -4.22 16.59
C PHE A 73 11.97 -4.72 15.52
N VAL A 74 12.44 -5.61 14.66
CA VAL A 74 11.62 -6.23 13.61
C VAL A 74 10.95 -7.47 14.19
N PHE A 75 9.66 -7.36 14.48
CA PHE A 75 8.89 -8.46 15.01
C PHE A 75 8.37 -9.35 13.88
N CYS A 76 8.70 -10.64 13.94
CA CYS A 76 8.32 -11.63 12.95
C CYS A 76 7.82 -12.93 13.59
N CYS A 77 6.75 -13.49 13.00
CA CYS A 77 6.12 -14.75 13.41
C CYS A 77 6.25 -15.80 12.30
N ALA A 78 5.34 -15.75 11.33
CA ALA A 78 5.42 -16.63 10.18
C ALA A 78 6.61 -16.28 9.31
N HIS A 79 7.19 -17.29 8.70
CA HIS A 79 8.35 -17.13 7.81
C HIS A 79 9.50 -16.29 8.42
N ALA A 80 9.62 -16.29 9.77
CA ALA A 80 10.63 -15.51 10.48
C ALA A 80 12.06 -15.75 9.98
N GLN A 81 12.34 -16.97 9.55
CA GLN A 81 13.63 -17.34 8.98
C GLN A 81 13.93 -16.59 7.68
N GLN A 82 12.93 -16.47 6.77
CA GLN A 82 13.10 -15.73 5.52
C GLN A 82 13.37 -14.23 5.78
N VAL A 83 12.66 -13.65 6.76
CA VAL A 83 12.90 -12.24 7.15
C VAL A 83 14.30 -12.05 7.71
N LYS A 84 14.78 -12.96 8.58
CA LYS A 84 16.14 -12.89 9.14
C LYS A 84 17.21 -13.00 8.07
N GLU A 85 17.09 -13.99 7.18
CA GLU A 85 18.01 -14.20 6.05
C GLU A 85 18.09 -12.95 5.18
N HIS A 86 16.93 -12.37 4.83
CA HIS A 86 16.90 -11.12 4.07
C HIS A 86 17.59 -9.97 4.80
N LEU A 87 17.31 -9.77 6.10
CA LEU A 87 17.95 -8.71 6.89
C LEU A 87 19.48 -8.88 6.96
N GLU A 88 19.97 -10.10 6.99
CA GLU A 88 21.40 -10.41 6.96
C GLU A 88 22.01 -10.15 5.56
N GLU A 89 21.36 -10.62 4.50
CA GLU A 89 21.81 -10.46 3.11
C GLU A 89 21.80 -9.00 2.66
N ALA A 90 20.76 -8.24 3.04
CA ALA A 90 20.66 -6.81 2.77
C ALA A 90 21.58 -5.96 3.66
N GLY A 91 22.27 -6.60 4.65
CA GLY A 91 23.20 -5.93 5.55
C GLY A 91 22.55 -5.01 6.58
N TRP A 92 21.28 -5.26 6.92
CA TRP A 92 20.58 -4.55 8.00
C TRP A 92 21.04 -5.05 9.38
N THR A 93 21.25 -6.37 9.53
CA THR A 93 21.81 -6.99 10.72
C THR A 93 23.30 -7.24 10.50
N GLY A 94 24.16 -6.67 11.28
CA GLY A 94 25.60 -6.87 11.14
C GLY A 94 26.43 -5.89 11.96
N LYS A 95 27.73 -5.87 11.74
CA LYS A 95 28.66 -5.06 12.54
C LYS A 95 28.32 -3.58 12.43
N PRO A 96 28.16 -2.86 13.56
CA PRO A 96 27.75 -1.44 13.62
C PRO A 96 28.76 -0.45 12.98
N ALA A 97 29.79 -0.92 12.29
CA ALA A 97 30.79 -0.06 11.70
C ALA A 97 30.36 0.65 10.39
N ALA A 98 29.24 0.25 9.80
CA ALA A 98 28.78 0.79 8.51
C ALA A 98 27.43 1.53 8.57
N ARG A 99 26.61 1.31 9.60
CA ARG A 99 25.30 1.95 9.77
C ARG A 99 25.15 2.49 11.18
N GLU A 100 24.40 3.58 11.32
CA GLU A 100 24.13 4.21 12.63
C GLU A 100 22.95 3.53 13.34
N MET A 101 22.05 2.87 12.58
CA MET A 101 20.87 2.20 13.08
C MET A 101 21.12 0.71 13.33
N ALA A 102 20.76 0.23 14.53
CA ALA A 102 20.80 -1.19 14.91
C ALA A 102 19.45 -1.86 14.63
N VAL A 103 19.44 -2.91 13.82
CA VAL A 103 18.24 -3.70 13.52
C VAL A 103 18.33 -5.06 14.19
N MET A 104 17.32 -5.41 14.97
CA MET A 104 17.20 -6.69 15.70
C MET A 104 15.90 -7.40 15.34
N ALA A 105 16.01 -8.64 14.85
CA ALA A 105 14.85 -9.50 14.63
C ALA A 105 14.38 -10.10 15.96
N VAL A 106 13.09 -9.91 16.26
CA VAL A 106 12.40 -10.45 17.44
C VAL A 106 11.41 -11.50 16.97
N GLU A 107 11.71 -12.76 17.23
CA GLU A 107 10.90 -13.88 16.78
C GLU A 107 9.96 -14.38 17.88
N SER A 108 8.74 -14.71 17.49
CA SER A 108 7.77 -15.42 18.31
C SER A 108 6.90 -16.31 17.42
N HIS A 109 6.83 -17.59 17.76
CA HIS A 109 5.99 -18.56 17.03
C HIS A 109 4.56 -18.62 17.57
N ASP A 110 4.33 -18.09 18.78
CA ASP A 110 3.04 -18.19 19.48
C ASP A 110 2.17 -16.94 19.27
N ALA A 111 2.71 -15.88 18.65
CA ALA A 111 1.97 -14.66 18.43
C ALA A 111 1.11 -14.78 17.16
N ILE A 112 -0.20 -14.66 17.33
CA ILE A 112 -1.18 -14.75 16.23
C ILE A 112 -1.79 -13.38 15.88
N SER A 113 -1.46 -12.34 16.64
CA SER A 113 -2.02 -11.01 16.47
C SER A 113 -0.99 -9.91 16.74
N ALA A 114 -1.28 -8.69 16.30
CA ALA A 114 -0.48 -7.51 16.63
C ALA A 114 -0.43 -7.26 18.14
N GLY A 115 -1.53 -7.57 18.86
CA GLY A 115 -1.57 -7.49 20.34
C GLY A 115 -0.59 -8.45 20.99
N ASP A 116 -0.51 -9.69 20.52
CA ASP A 116 0.46 -10.66 21.03
C ASP A 116 1.89 -10.21 20.77
N ALA A 117 2.15 -9.66 19.60
CA ALA A 117 3.46 -9.09 19.26
C ALA A 117 3.90 -8.03 20.28
N LEU A 118 3.01 -7.09 20.60
CA LEU A 118 3.30 -6.02 21.57
C LEU A 118 3.44 -6.55 23.02
N ARG A 119 2.68 -7.58 23.41
CA ARG A 119 2.87 -8.27 24.71
C ARG A 119 4.24 -8.93 24.81
N VAL A 120 4.70 -9.59 23.75
CA VAL A 120 6.05 -10.18 23.70
C VAL A 120 7.11 -9.09 23.80
N MET A 121 6.93 -7.95 23.12
CA MET A 121 7.85 -6.80 23.20
C MET A 121 7.93 -6.27 24.64
N TYR A 122 6.79 -6.12 25.32
CA TYR A 122 6.72 -5.72 26.72
C TYR A 122 7.45 -6.71 27.63
N GLY A 123 7.14 -8.01 27.47
CA GLY A 123 7.73 -9.07 28.30
C GLY A 123 9.25 -9.18 28.18
N ARG A 124 9.83 -8.77 27.04
CA ARG A 124 11.29 -8.73 26.83
C ARG A 124 11.94 -7.45 27.35
N GLY A 125 11.17 -6.42 27.70
CA GLY A 125 11.68 -5.17 28.27
C GLY A 125 12.65 -4.42 27.36
N LEU A 126 12.43 -4.46 26.04
CA LEU A 126 13.35 -3.90 25.04
C LEU A 126 13.12 -2.39 24.85
N ILE A 127 11.92 -1.90 25.11
CA ILE A 127 11.53 -0.51 24.86
C ILE A 127 11.71 0.31 26.15
N ASN A 128 12.51 1.38 26.06
CA ASN A 128 12.90 2.20 27.22
C ASN A 128 12.27 3.60 27.24
N GLY A 129 11.66 4.05 26.16
CA GLY A 129 11.10 5.39 26.03
C GLY A 129 9.98 5.46 24.99
N ASP A 130 9.59 6.66 24.61
CA ASP A 130 8.66 6.84 23.50
C ASP A 130 9.24 6.23 22.23
N PHE A 131 8.44 5.48 21.51
CA PHE A 131 8.89 4.72 20.35
C PHE A 131 7.95 4.88 19.15
N VAL A 132 8.46 4.58 17.97
CA VAL A 132 7.68 4.53 16.74
C VAL A 132 7.14 3.12 16.57
N LEU A 133 5.83 2.98 16.45
CA LEU A 133 5.17 1.73 16.06
C LEU A 133 4.77 1.83 14.60
N ILE A 134 5.26 0.89 13.79
CA ILE A 134 5.03 0.91 12.35
C ILE A 134 4.86 -0.49 11.79
N SER A 135 4.07 -0.61 10.73
CA SER A 135 3.98 -1.83 9.94
C SER A 135 5.06 -1.86 8.84
N GLY A 136 5.68 -3.01 8.61
CA GLY A 136 6.74 -3.19 7.62
C GLY A 136 6.30 -3.04 6.17
N ASP A 137 5.02 -2.84 5.93
CA ASP A 137 4.39 -2.58 4.64
C ASP A 137 4.07 -1.09 4.40
N THR A 138 4.67 -0.19 5.18
CA THR A 138 4.44 1.26 5.11
C THR A 138 5.59 1.98 4.43
N ILE A 139 5.26 2.79 3.42
CA ILE A 139 6.22 3.62 2.69
C ILE A 139 6.00 5.09 3.06
N SER A 140 7.05 5.78 3.50
CA SER A 140 6.96 7.18 3.89
C SER A 140 8.23 7.96 3.58
N ASN A 141 8.07 9.26 3.34
CA ASN A 141 9.18 10.23 3.29
C ASN A 141 8.93 11.43 4.23
N MET A 142 8.01 11.26 5.18
CA MET A 142 7.71 12.31 6.16
C MET A 142 8.83 12.45 7.20
N SER A 143 8.95 13.64 7.81
CA SER A 143 9.86 13.83 8.93
C SER A 143 9.22 13.44 10.26
N LEU A 144 9.89 12.58 11.01
CA LEU A 144 9.47 12.17 12.35
C LEU A 144 9.76 13.24 13.43
N LYS A 145 10.68 14.16 13.17
CA LYS A 145 11.16 15.12 14.21
C LYS A 145 10.05 15.99 14.76
N GLU A 146 9.19 16.51 13.89
CA GLU A 146 8.08 17.38 14.29
C GLU A 146 7.06 16.62 15.12
N VAL A 147 6.68 15.43 14.67
CA VAL A 147 5.70 14.59 15.34
C VAL A 147 6.18 14.11 16.71
N LEU A 148 7.46 13.70 16.79
CA LEU A 148 8.08 13.30 18.05
C LEU A 148 8.13 14.46 19.05
N GLN A 149 8.44 15.67 18.58
CA GLN A 149 8.45 16.85 19.44
C GLN A 149 7.03 17.18 19.93
N GLU A 150 6.05 17.12 19.04
CA GLU A 150 4.66 17.36 19.38
C GLU A 150 4.14 16.34 20.39
N HIS A 151 4.43 15.04 20.19
CA HIS A 151 4.09 13.98 21.13
C HIS A 151 4.71 14.23 22.52
N LYS A 152 6.00 14.53 22.57
CA LYS A 152 6.69 14.85 23.83
C LYS A 152 6.09 16.06 24.56
N ASP A 153 5.71 17.09 23.82
CA ASP A 153 5.11 18.29 24.41
C ASP A 153 3.68 18.07 24.87
N ARG A 154 2.92 17.19 24.21
CA ARG A 154 1.60 16.70 24.66
C ARG A 154 1.74 15.90 25.96
N ARG A 155 2.66 14.95 26.03
CA ARG A 155 2.90 14.14 27.24
C ARG A 155 3.40 14.94 28.44
N LYS A 156 4.15 16.01 28.22
CA LYS A 156 4.54 16.95 29.31
C LYS A 156 3.33 17.67 29.91
N LYS A 157 2.32 17.99 29.09
CA LYS A 157 1.09 18.67 29.51
C LYS A 157 0.07 17.70 30.11
N ASP A 158 -0.08 16.53 29.49
CA ASP A 158 -1.00 15.49 29.87
C ASP A 158 -0.30 14.12 29.82
N PRO A 159 0.04 13.54 30.97
CA PRO A 159 0.69 12.24 31.04
C PRO A 159 -0.18 11.10 30.49
N LEU A 160 -1.51 11.30 30.35
CA LEU A 160 -2.44 10.33 29.80
C LEU A 160 -2.45 10.31 28.26
N ALA A 161 -1.71 11.21 27.60
CA ALA A 161 -1.47 11.17 26.18
C ALA A 161 -0.52 10.00 25.83
N VAL A 162 -1.06 8.86 25.43
CA VAL A 162 -0.28 7.63 25.22
C VAL A 162 0.13 7.40 23.80
N MET A 163 -0.61 7.97 22.82
CA MET A 163 -0.38 7.69 21.40
C MET A 163 -0.65 8.92 20.54
N THR A 164 0.16 9.10 19.48
CA THR A 164 -0.09 10.06 18.40
C THR A 164 -0.12 9.30 17.09
N MET A 165 -1.30 9.26 16.45
CA MET A 165 -1.53 8.63 15.15
C MET A 165 -1.24 9.60 14.03
N ILE A 166 -0.58 9.14 12.98
CA ILE A 166 -0.31 9.95 11.79
C ILE A 166 -1.39 9.68 10.76
N ILE A 167 -2.05 10.76 10.35
CA ILE A 167 -3.13 10.75 9.38
C ILE A 167 -2.83 11.69 8.22
N LYS A 168 -3.45 11.46 7.09
CA LYS A 168 -3.38 12.35 5.93
C LYS A 168 -4.75 12.49 5.27
N HIS A 169 -4.94 13.60 4.53
CA HIS A 169 -6.11 13.72 3.67
C HIS A 169 -6.04 12.71 2.52
N SER A 170 -7.08 11.92 2.41
CA SER A 170 -7.36 11.15 1.23
C SER A 170 -7.69 12.10 0.07
N LYS A 171 -7.09 11.83 -1.09
CA LYS A 171 -7.48 12.52 -2.33
C LYS A 171 -8.35 11.56 -3.15
N PRO A 172 -9.68 11.62 -3.01
CA PRO A 172 -10.56 10.77 -3.77
C PRO A 172 -10.37 11.02 -5.27
N SER A 173 -10.51 9.99 -6.06
CA SER A 173 -10.56 10.14 -7.51
C SER A 173 -11.80 10.98 -7.87
N ILE A 174 -11.62 11.98 -8.73
CA ILE A 174 -12.72 12.82 -9.24
C ILE A 174 -13.80 11.97 -9.91
N LEU A 175 -13.41 10.83 -10.50
CA LEU A 175 -14.31 9.95 -11.25
C LEU A 175 -15.09 8.97 -10.37
N THR A 176 -14.53 8.57 -9.22
CA THR A 176 -15.10 7.48 -8.41
C THR A 176 -15.45 7.89 -6.99
N HIS A 177 -15.04 9.08 -6.56
CA HIS A 177 -15.06 9.52 -5.16
C HIS A 177 -14.40 8.52 -4.18
N GLN A 178 -13.66 7.55 -4.71
CA GLN A 178 -12.89 6.60 -3.91
C GLN A 178 -11.43 7.00 -3.89
N THR A 179 -10.75 6.71 -2.81
CA THR A 179 -9.30 6.91 -2.73
C THR A 179 -8.58 6.00 -3.72
N ARG A 180 -7.43 6.44 -4.21
CA ARG A 180 -6.56 5.58 -5.02
C ARG A 180 -6.13 4.32 -4.30
N LEU A 181 -6.05 4.37 -2.97
CA LEU A 181 -5.60 3.29 -2.13
C LEU A 181 -6.71 2.30 -1.77
N GLY A 182 -7.99 2.66 -2.03
CA GLY A 182 -9.14 1.81 -1.73
C GLY A 182 -9.51 1.76 -0.25
N ASN A 183 -9.05 2.73 0.56
CA ASN A 183 -9.30 2.80 2.01
C ASN A 183 -10.29 3.92 2.34
N ASP A 184 -11.46 3.95 1.70
CA ASP A 184 -12.44 5.04 1.82
C ASP A 184 -13.37 4.92 3.02
N GLU A 185 -13.09 4.01 3.95
CA GLU A 185 -14.11 3.57 4.90
C GLU A 185 -13.81 3.95 6.36
N ILE A 186 -12.84 4.84 6.58
CA ILE A 186 -12.51 5.31 7.92
C ILE A 186 -13.30 6.58 8.24
N VAL A 187 -14.01 6.54 9.37
CA VAL A 187 -14.69 7.71 9.94
C VAL A 187 -14.02 8.08 11.25
N MET A 188 -13.57 9.31 11.36
CA MET A 188 -12.91 9.86 12.54
C MET A 188 -13.61 11.12 13.03
N ALA A 189 -13.71 11.27 14.36
CA ALA A 189 -14.09 12.55 14.97
C ALA A 189 -12.92 13.09 15.78
N LEU A 190 -12.54 14.33 15.51
CA LEU A 190 -11.41 15.02 16.13
C LEU A 190 -11.90 16.26 16.89
N ALA A 191 -11.31 16.50 18.06
CA ALA A 191 -11.44 17.78 18.73
C ALA A 191 -10.71 18.86 17.93
N SER A 192 -11.39 19.93 17.55
CA SER A 192 -10.86 20.95 16.62
C SER A 192 -9.59 21.62 17.11
N GLU A 193 -9.48 21.92 18.43
CA GLU A 193 -8.38 22.67 19.01
C GLU A 193 -7.19 21.78 19.41
N THR A 194 -7.47 20.62 19.99
CA THR A 194 -6.45 19.74 20.58
C THR A 194 -5.93 18.69 19.62
N LYS A 195 -6.69 18.39 18.56
CA LYS A 195 -6.46 17.25 17.65
C LYS A 195 -6.52 15.90 18.36
N GLU A 196 -7.25 15.84 19.47
CA GLU A 196 -7.56 14.61 20.19
C GLU A 196 -8.55 13.78 19.38
N LEU A 197 -8.27 12.49 19.25
CA LEU A 197 -9.15 11.54 18.58
C LEU A 197 -10.29 11.17 19.56
N LEU A 198 -11.52 11.46 19.18
CA LEU A 198 -12.70 11.20 20.00
C LEU A 198 -13.52 10.01 19.51
N TYR A 199 -13.43 9.72 18.23
CA TYR A 199 -14.13 8.60 17.60
C TYR A 199 -13.31 8.05 16.44
N TYR A 200 -13.29 6.73 16.30
CA TYR A 200 -12.63 6.03 15.20
C TYR A 200 -13.46 4.81 14.80
N GLU A 201 -13.78 4.69 13.55
CA GLU A 201 -14.42 3.51 13.00
C GLU A 201 -13.87 3.19 11.61
N ASP A 202 -13.40 1.96 11.45
CA ASP A 202 -13.05 1.37 10.17
C ASP A 202 -14.26 0.57 9.69
N ARG A 203 -14.84 0.99 8.55
CA ARG A 203 -16.06 0.42 7.98
C ARG A 203 -15.79 -0.65 6.92
N ALA A 204 -14.53 -0.93 6.62
CA ALA A 204 -14.14 -1.88 5.57
C ALA A 204 -14.84 -3.25 5.72
N ASP A 205 -15.16 -3.64 6.96
CA ASP A 205 -15.81 -4.93 7.27
C ASP A 205 -17.20 -4.77 7.91
N SER A 206 -17.71 -3.53 7.95
CA SER A 206 -19.03 -3.26 8.57
C SER A 206 -20.14 -3.34 7.54
N SER A 207 -21.09 -4.24 7.75
CA SER A 207 -22.33 -4.31 6.96
C SER A 207 -23.30 -3.15 7.25
N HIS A 208 -23.02 -2.31 8.24
CA HIS A 208 -23.88 -1.20 8.64
C HIS A 208 -23.54 0.08 7.90
N LEU A 209 -24.53 0.66 7.24
CA LEU A 209 -24.40 1.94 6.52
C LEU A 209 -24.40 3.17 7.45
N CYS A 210 -24.71 3.00 8.73
CA CYS A 210 -24.86 4.10 9.68
C CYS A 210 -23.72 4.13 10.69
N VAL A 211 -23.19 5.32 10.93
CA VAL A 211 -22.22 5.61 12.00
C VAL A 211 -22.97 6.10 13.22
N THR A 212 -22.73 5.48 14.38
CA THR A 212 -23.33 5.88 15.65
C THR A 212 -22.29 6.57 16.52
N ILE A 213 -22.47 7.87 16.76
CA ILE A 213 -21.63 8.66 17.66
C ILE A 213 -22.37 8.83 18.98
N ASP A 214 -21.65 8.61 20.09
CA ASP A 214 -22.22 8.76 21.42
C ASP A 214 -22.59 10.24 21.68
N LYS A 215 -23.74 10.45 22.35
CA LYS A 215 -24.23 11.77 22.70
C LYS A 215 -23.30 12.51 23.66
N ASP A 216 -22.59 11.80 24.52
CA ASP A 216 -21.66 12.38 25.48
C ASP A 216 -20.44 13.00 24.80
N ILE A 217 -19.97 12.43 23.67
CA ILE A 217 -18.92 13.03 22.84
C ILE A 217 -19.36 14.38 22.32
N LEU A 218 -20.62 14.48 21.82
CA LEU A 218 -21.18 15.73 21.30
C LEU A 218 -21.44 16.77 22.40
N ALA A 219 -21.81 16.32 23.60
CA ALA A 219 -22.10 17.20 24.73
C ALA A 219 -20.84 17.81 25.35
N ASN A 220 -19.76 17.02 25.41
CA ASN A 220 -18.52 17.40 26.07
C ASN A 220 -17.58 18.22 25.16
N ASN A 221 -17.75 18.13 23.82
CA ASN A 221 -16.88 18.80 22.85
C ASN A 221 -17.65 19.84 22.05
N PRO A 222 -17.47 21.15 22.36
CA PRO A 222 -18.22 22.22 21.69
C PRO A 222 -17.85 22.38 20.21
N THR A 223 -16.63 21.94 19.82
CA THR A 223 -16.15 21.99 18.45
C THR A 223 -15.59 20.63 18.05
N LEU A 224 -16.39 19.88 17.32
CA LEU A 224 -16.03 18.54 16.82
C LEU A 224 -15.91 18.59 15.29
N GLN A 225 -14.85 18.01 14.75
CA GLN A 225 -14.67 17.84 13.31
C GLN A 225 -14.87 16.36 12.97
N LEU A 226 -15.84 16.08 12.11
CA LEU A 226 -16.07 14.75 11.60
C LEU A 226 -15.41 14.62 10.23
N HIS A 227 -14.56 13.62 10.07
CA HIS A 227 -13.81 13.36 8.86
C HIS A 227 -14.12 11.96 8.33
N ASN A 228 -14.48 11.88 7.05
CA ASN A 228 -14.59 10.65 6.27
C ASN A 228 -13.59 10.60 5.11
N ASN A 229 -12.74 11.61 5.01
CA ASN A 229 -11.76 11.79 3.94
C ASN A 229 -10.32 11.73 4.46
N MET A 230 -10.11 11.12 5.61
CA MET A 230 -8.79 10.88 6.17
C MET A 230 -8.35 9.44 5.96
N GLU A 231 -7.06 9.27 5.71
CA GLU A 231 -6.40 7.98 5.67
C GLU A 231 -5.48 7.84 6.88
N ASP A 232 -5.49 6.67 7.49
CA ASP A 232 -4.55 6.29 8.54
C ASP A 232 -3.25 5.78 7.89
N CYS A 233 -2.14 6.38 8.26
CA CYS A 233 -0.82 5.99 7.71
C CYS A 233 -0.22 4.77 8.40
N TYR A 234 -0.82 4.29 9.50
CA TYR A 234 -0.28 3.20 10.34
C TYR A 234 1.17 3.45 10.79
N ILE A 235 1.46 4.70 11.08
CA ILE A 235 2.67 5.18 11.74
C ILE A 235 2.23 5.85 13.02
N ASP A 236 2.67 5.35 14.15
CA ASP A 236 2.25 5.80 15.47
C ASP A 236 3.43 6.13 16.34
N ILE A 237 3.35 7.22 17.07
CA ILE A 237 4.29 7.52 18.15
C ILE A 237 3.62 7.09 19.45
N CYS A 238 4.21 6.14 20.14
CA CYS A 238 3.65 5.51 21.32
C CYS A 238 4.52 5.75 22.55
N SER A 239 3.87 5.92 23.69
CA SER A 239 4.55 5.80 24.99
C SER A 239 4.69 4.33 25.38
N PRO A 240 5.62 3.98 26.28
CA PRO A 240 5.74 2.63 26.83
C PRO A 240 4.46 2.11 27.50
N ASP A 241 3.59 3.04 27.94
CA ASP A 241 2.30 2.70 28.55
C ASP A 241 1.39 1.89 27.60
N VAL A 242 1.52 2.12 26.28
CA VAL A 242 0.79 1.35 25.26
C VAL A 242 1.07 -0.14 25.37
N LEU A 243 2.33 -0.53 25.59
CA LEU A 243 2.70 -1.96 25.73
C LEU A 243 2.10 -2.57 27.00
N SER A 244 2.05 -1.82 28.10
CA SER A 244 1.41 -2.31 29.33
C SER A 244 -0.09 -2.49 29.16
N LEU A 245 -0.76 -1.57 28.45
CA LEU A 245 -2.19 -1.67 28.17
C LEU A 245 -2.57 -2.91 27.36
N PHE A 246 -1.73 -3.30 26.40
CA PHE A 246 -1.92 -4.58 25.69
C PHE A 246 -1.72 -5.80 26.60
N THR A 247 -0.86 -5.68 27.61
CA THR A 247 -0.62 -6.77 28.56
C THR A 247 -1.74 -6.89 29.59
N ASP A 248 -2.31 -5.76 29.99
CA ASP A 248 -3.40 -5.72 30.97
C ASP A 248 -4.74 -6.18 30.38
N ASN A 249 -4.93 -6.02 29.07
CA ASN A 249 -6.15 -6.42 28.38
C ASN A 249 -5.85 -7.36 27.20
N PHE A 250 -6.17 -8.65 27.39
CA PHE A 250 -5.95 -9.68 26.36
C PHE A 250 -6.91 -9.61 25.18
N ASP A 251 -8.02 -8.87 25.29
CA ASP A 251 -8.97 -8.68 24.19
C ASP A 251 -8.41 -7.71 23.12
N TYR A 252 -7.36 -6.97 23.45
CA TYR A 252 -6.69 -6.11 22.49
C TYR A 252 -5.79 -6.94 21.55
N GLN A 253 -6.36 -7.47 20.48
CA GLN A 253 -5.65 -8.23 19.44
C GLN A 253 -5.28 -7.34 18.24
N HIS A 254 -6.19 -6.45 17.80
CA HIS A 254 -5.96 -5.55 16.69
C HIS A 254 -5.70 -4.11 17.16
N LEU A 255 -4.68 -3.47 16.57
CA LEU A 255 -4.25 -2.13 16.98
C LEU A 255 -5.37 -1.08 16.80
N ARG A 256 -6.11 -1.10 15.70
CA ARG A 256 -7.16 -0.09 15.44
C ARG A 256 -8.53 -0.52 16.00
N ARG A 257 -8.99 -1.69 15.66
CA ARG A 257 -10.35 -2.17 15.99
C ARG A 257 -10.55 -2.43 17.47
N HIS A 258 -9.56 -3.02 18.13
CA HIS A 258 -9.67 -3.37 19.55
C HIS A 258 -9.02 -2.33 20.44
N PHE A 259 -7.76 -1.98 20.20
CA PHE A 259 -7.01 -1.10 21.11
C PHE A 259 -7.46 0.37 20.98
N VAL A 260 -7.36 0.98 19.77
CA VAL A 260 -7.75 2.38 19.60
C VAL A 260 -9.23 2.57 19.93
N LYS A 261 -10.13 1.74 19.37
CA LYS A 261 -11.56 1.81 19.65
C LYS A 261 -11.87 1.54 21.12
N GLY A 262 -11.21 0.58 21.75
CA GLY A 262 -11.37 0.25 23.17
C GLY A 262 -10.99 1.41 24.08
N LEU A 263 -9.85 2.07 23.83
CA LEU A 263 -9.43 3.24 24.60
C LEU A 263 -10.38 4.44 24.46
N LEU A 264 -10.98 4.62 23.28
CA LEU A 264 -11.94 5.71 23.04
C LEU A 264 -13.29 5.49 23.73
N VAL A 265 -13.64 4.24 24.02
CA VAL A 265 -14.89 3.86 24.73
C VAL A 265 -14.66 3.78 26.23
N ASP A 266 -13.42 3.58 26.69
CA ASP A 266 -13.09 3.42 28.12
C ASP A 266 -12.83 4.78 28.78
N ASP A 267 -13.87 5.39 29.30
CA ASP A 267 -13.80 6.66 30.04
C ASP A 267 -13.12 6.52 31.42
N ILE A 268 -12.95 5.30 31.94
CA ILE A 268 -12.47 5.08 33.32
C ILE A 268 -10.97 5.34 33.43
N MET A 269 -10.20 4.87 32.45
CA MET A 269 -8.73 5.00 32.47
C MET A 269 -8.28 6.40 31.99
N GLY A 270 -9.09 7.08 31.20
CA GLY A 270 -8.86 8.46 30.74
C GLY A 270 -7.65 8.63 29.81
N TYR A 271 -7.14 7.56 29.21
CA TYR A 271 -6.06 7.64 28.23
C TYR A 271 -6.51 8.34 26.97
N LYS A 272 -5.60 9.12 26.37
CA LYS A 272 -5.89 9.93 25.22
C LYS A 272 -5.02 9.59 24.04
N ILE A 273 -5.65 9.58 22.87
CA ILE A 273 -4.99 9.41 21.57
C ILE A 273 -5.10 10.73 20.82
N TYR A 274 -3.99 11.19 20.26
CA TYR A 274 -3.93 12.39 19.46
C TYR A 274 -3.63 12.06 18.00
N THR A 275 -3.93 13.00 17.11
CA THR A 275 -3.61 12.88 15.70
C THR A 275 -2.60 13.94 15.27
N HIS A 276 -1.78 13.60 14.29
CA HIS A 276 -0.93 14.50 13.54
C HIS A 276 -1.22 14.36 12.06
N GLU A 277 -1.60 15.45 11.41
CA GLU A 277 -1.97 15.48 10.01
C GLU A 277 -0.79 15.88 9.15
N ILE A 278 -0.45 15.04 8.16
CA ILE A 278 0.59 15.36 7.17
C ILE A 278 -0.05 15.94 5.91
N HIS A 279 0.53 17.05 5.41
CA HIS A 279 -0.02 17.77 4.25
C HIS A 279 0.80 17.63 2.98
N SER A 280 2.12 17.70 3.07
CA SER A 280 3.04 17.75 1.92
C SER A 280 3.89 16.48 1.76
N SER A 281 3.99 15.67 2.79
CA SER A 281 4.79 14.45 2.80
C SER A 281 3.98 13.26 2.31
N TYR A 282 4.69 12.24 1.85
CA TYR A 282 4.11 10.98 1.43
C TYR A 282 4.13 9.98 2.58
N ALA A 283 3.01 9.33 2.84
CA ALA A 283 2.93 8.14 3.66
C ALA A 283 1.77 7.27 3.14
N ALA A 284 2.01 6.00 2.96
CA ALA A 284 0.98 5.06 2.52
C ALA A 284 1.29 3.66 3.02
N ARG A 285 0.26 2.94 3.44
CA ARG A 285 0.32 1.52 3.77
C ARG A 285 -0.15 0.68 2.60
N ILE A 286 0.52 -0.43 2.37
CA ILE A 286 0.14 -1.40 1.34
C ILE A 286 -0.70 -2.48 2.00
N ASP A 287 -2.01 -2.31 2.02
CA ASP A 287 -2.94 -3.21 2.71
C ASP A 287 -3.55 -4.27 1.78
N ASN A 288 -3.68 -3.96 0.50
CA ASN A 288 -4.27 -4.84 -0.52
C ASN A 288 -3.59 -4.64 -1.88
N PHE A 289 -4.01 -5.40 -2.91
CA PHE A 289 -3.41 -5.30 -4.25
C PHE A 289 -3.67 -3.97 -4.95
N ARG A 290 -4.75 -3.25 -4.61
CA ARG A 290 -5.00 -1.91 -5.14
C ARG A 290 -4.01 -0.89 -4.57
N SER A 291 -3.78 -0.92 -3.27
CA SER A 291 -2.76 -0.08 -2.63
C SER A 291 -1.36 -0.44 -3.11
N TYR A 292 -1.09 -1.73 -3.36
CA TYR A 292 0.15 -2.19 -3.99
C TYR A 292 0.38 -1.54 -5.37
N ASP A 293 -0.65 -1.56 -6.23
CA ASP A 293 -0.61 -0.91 -7.56
C ASP A 293 -0.43 0.62 -7.43
N ALA A 294 -1.20 1.27 -6.56
CA ALA A 294 -1.14 2.70 -6.37
C ALA A 294 0.24 3.17 -5.87
N VAL A 295 0.75 2.54 -4.81
CA VAL A 295 2.06 2.88 -4.21
C VAL A 295 3.20 2.58 -5.18
N SER A 296 3.14 1.46 -5.93
CA SER A 296 4.13 1.15 -6.97
C SER A 296 4.20 2.24 -8.03
N LYS A 297 3.05 2.75 -8.48
CA LYS A 297 2.98 3.86 -9.43
C LYS A 297 3.50 5.17 -8.84
N ASP A 298 3.21 5.43 -7.56
CA ASP A 298 3.72 6.60 -6.85
C ASP A 298 5.26 6.58 -6.73
N ILE A 299 5.85 5.41 -6.49
CA ILE A 299 7.31 5.23 -6.49
C ILE A 299 7.89 5.53 -7.88
N ILE A 300 7.31 4.95 -8.94
CA ILE A 300 7.75 5.17 -10.32
C ILE A 300 7.65 6.65 -10.71
N GLN A 301 6.59 7.34 -10.26
CA GLN A 301 6.35 8.76 -10.47
C GLN A 301 7.12 9.68 -9.52
N ARG A 302 7.96 9.11 -8.63
CA ARG A 302 8.85 9.82 -7.70
C ARG A 302 8.15 10.60 -6.58
N TRP A 303 6.89 10.28 -6.25
CA TRP A 303 6.22 10.89 -5.10
C TRP A 303 6.86 10.52 -3.76
N THR A 304 7.53 9.40 -3.72
CA THR A 304 8.20 8.86 -2.52
C THR A 304 9.65 9.29 -2.38
N TYR A 305 10.15 10.22 -3.25
CA TYR A 305 11.56 10.63 -3.19
C TYR A 305 12.01 10.94 -1.76
N PRO A 306 13.18 10.46 -1.28
CA PRO A 306 14.27 9.80 -2.02
C PRO A 306 14.09 8.28 -2.24
N MET A 307 13.00 7.66 -1.81
CA MET A 307 12.71 6.24 -1.93
C MET A 307 12.26 5.88 -3.36
N VAL A 308 13.18 5.94 -4.32
CA VAL A 308 12.93 5.72 -5.76
C VAL A 308 13.98 4.81 -6.36
N PRO A 309 13.69 4.06 -7.46
CA PRO A 309 14.55 2.98 -7.96
C PRO A 309 15.96 3.39 -8.40
N ASP A 310 16.15 4.65 -8.78
CA ASP A 310 17.45 5.17 -9.23
C ASP A 310 18.30 5.76 -8.10
N VAL A 311 17.76 5.88 -6.90
CA VAL A 311 18.44 6.42 -5.71
C VAL A 311 18.68 5.33 -4.67
N LEU A 312 17.69 4.44 -4.49
CA LEU A 312 17.79 3.35 -3.53
C LEU A 312 18.82 2.30 -4.01
N SER A 313 19.78 2.03 -3.17
CA SER A 313 20.80 0.98 -3.40
C SER A 313 20.88 0.13 -2.15
N PHE A 314 20.22 -1.03 -2.15
CA PHE A 314 20.29 -1.99 -1.05
C PHE A 314 20.95 -3.29 -1.50
N GLY A 315 21.90 -3.77 -0.72
CA GLY A 315 22.53 -5.06 -0.95
C GLY A 315 23.03 -5.22 -2.39
N ASN A 316 22.51 -6.21 -3.09
CA ASN A 316 22.83 -6.53 -4.47
C ASN A 316 21.92 -5.83 -5.51
N CYS A 317 21.11 -4.86 -5.10
CA CYS A 317 20.25 -4.12 -6.04
C CYS A 317 21.11 -3.44 -7.11
N HIS A 318 20.82 -3.76 -8.37
CA HIS A 318 21.51 -3.19 -9.51
C HIS A 318 21.06 -1.76 -9.78
N GLU A 319 22.01 -0.90 -10.15
CA GLU A 319 21.75 0.50 -10.47
C GLU A 319 20.77 0.62 -11.63
N MET A 320 19.62 1.23 -11.38
CA MET A 320 18.61 1.53 -12.39
C MET A 320 18.79 2.92 -12.95
N LYS A 321 18.62 3.08 -14.25
CA LYS A 321 18.68 4.37 -14.95
C LYS A 321 17.30 4.83 -15.31
N LEU A 322 16.97 6.07 -14.89
CA LEU A 322 15.74 6.74 -15.29
C LEU A 322 15.88 7.29 -16.71
N HIS A 323 14.94 6.93 -17.57
CA HIS A 323 14.75 7.44 -18.92
C HIS A 323 13.52 8.35 -19.01
N ARG A 324 13.23 8.90 -20.19
CA ARG A 324 12.04 9.72 -20.42
C ARG A 324 10.75 8.95 -20.13
N GLN A 325 9.69 9.66 -19.77
CA GLN A 325 8.35 9.10 -19.50
C GLN A 325 8.30 8.12 -18.31
N GLY A 326 9.17 8.27 -17.30
CA GLY A 326 9.15 7.41 -16.11
C GLY A 326 9.54 5.96 -16.42
N ILE A 327 10.42 5.73 -17.40
CA ILE A 327 10.93 4.40 -17.70
C ILE A 327 12.23 4.20 -16.94
N TYR A 328 12.28 3.17 -16.09
CA TYR A 328 13.47 2.73 -15.39
C TYR A 328 14.01 1.46 -16.05
N LYS A 329 15.30 1.42 -16.27
CA LYS A 329 15.94 0.28 -16.91
C LYS A 329 17.27 -0.01 -16.23
N ALA A 330 17.50 -1.27 -15.89
CA ALA A 330 18.80 -1.75 -15.41
C ALA A 330 19.83 -1.79 -16.56
N SER A 331 21.10 -1.86 -16.22
CA SER A 331 22.20 -1.79 -17.19
C SER A 331 22.32 -3.02 -18.08
N ASP A 332 21.93 -4.20 -17.57
CA ASP A 332 22.11 -5.50 -18.25
C ASP A 332 20.78 -6.04 -18.81
N VAL A 333 20.02 -5.18 -19.50
CA VAL A 333 18.78 -5.56 -20.17
C VAL A 333 19.00 -5.73 -21.66
N THR A 334 18.64 -6.91 -22.19
CA THR A 334 18.67 -7.21 -23.61
C THR A 334 17.34 -6.85 -24.26
N LEU A 335 17.32 -5.84 -25.12
CA LEU A 335 16.12 -5.35 -25.77
C LEU A 335 16.22 -5.49 -27.29
N SER A 336 15.20 -6.12 -27.92
CA SER A 336 15.08 -6.14 -29.38
C SER A 336 14.74 -4.75 -29.94
N HIS A 337 15.24 -4.43 -31.16
CA HIS A 337 15.00 -3.14 -31.80
C HIS A 337 13.52 -2.83 -32.08
N SER A 338 12.70 -3.86 -32.25
CA SER A 338 11.26 -3.72 -32.54
C SER A 338 10.38 -3.70 -31.30
N ALA A 339 10.96 -3.88 -30.10
CA ALA A 339 10.22 -3.83 -28.84
C ALA A 339 9.91 -2.38 -28.45
N GLN A 340 8.71 -2.13 -27.96
CA GLN A 340 8.22 -0.83 -27.52
C GLN A 340 7.99 -0.84 -26.02
N ILE A 341 8.73 0.00 -25.31
CA ILE A 341 8.53 0.22 -23.89
C ILE A 341 7.82 1.55 -23.71
N GLY A 342 6.63 1.50 -23.14
CA GLY A 342 5.80 2.66 -22.85
C GLY A 342 6.12 3.31 -21.51
N ALA A 343 5.39 4.38 -21.21
CA ALA A 343 5.55 5.15 -19.98
C ALA A 343 5.34 4.32 -18.70
N ASN A 344 5.91 4.81 -17.58
CA ASN A 344 5.76 4.23 -16.24
C ASN A 344 6.09 2.73 -16.20
N SER A 345 7.21 2.36 -16.80
CA SER A 345 7.65 0.95 -16.87
C SER A 345 9.02 0.78 -16.23
N VAL A 346 9.19 -0.33 -15.51
CA VAL A 346 10.44 -0.70 -14.85
C VAL A 346 10.89 -2.04 -15.40
N ILE A 347 12.18 -2.18 -15.73
CA ILE A 347 12.76 -3.41 -16.27
C ILE A 347 14.01 -3.74 -15.46
N GLY A 348 13.94 -4.87 -14.77
CA GLY A 348 14.99 -5.41 -13.92
C GLY A 348 16.18 -5.96 -14.70
N ASN A 349 17.24 -6.24 -13.96
CA ASN A 349 18.52 -6.71 -14.49
C ASN A 349 18.40 -8.10 -15.14
N ALA A 350 19.32 -8.42 -16.05
CA ALA A 350 19.38 -9.70 -16.75
C ALA A 350 18.08 -10.11 -17.49
N THR A 351 17.18 -9.18 -17.76
CA THR A 351 15.92 -9.42 -18.45
C THR A 351 16.07 -9.29 -19.96
N SER A 352 15.51 -10.27 -20.70
CA SER A 352 15.54 -10.30 -22.17
C SER A 352 14.14 -10.07 -22.75
N ILE A 353 14.01 -9.16 -23.72
CA ILE A 353 12.75 -8.79 -24.36
C ILE A 353 12.83 -9.01 -25.87
N GLY A 354 11.97 -9.87 -26.39
CA GLY A 354 11.91 -10.28 -27.79
C GLY A 354 11.33 -9.21 -28.74
N GLU A 355 11.17 -9.62 -29.98
CA GLU A 355 10.70 -8.74 -31.05
C GLU A 355 9.21 -8.43 -30.95
N GLN A 356 8.82 -7.20 -31.37
CA GLN A 356 7.43 -6.74 -31.45
C GLN A 356 6.67 -6.76 -30.11
N CYS A 357 7.36 -6.80 -28.98
CA CYS A 357 6.75 -6.71 -27.66
C CYS A 357 6.29 -5.28 -27.37
N LYS A 358 5.17 -5.16 -26.64
CA LYS A 358 4.65 -3.89 -26.14
C LYS A 358 4.46 -3.99 -24.64
N ILE A 359 5.18 -3.15 -23.88
CA ILE A 359 5.17 -3.12 -22.43
C ILE A 359 4.83 -1.70 -21.99
N SER A 360 3.84 -1.52 -21.11
CA SER A 360 3.45 -0.20 -20.61
C SER A 360 2.83 -0.28 -19.22
N ASN A 361 3.06 0.74 -18.39
CA ASN A 361 2.59 0.83 -17.02
C ASN A 361 2.88 -0.43 -16.18
N SER A 362 4.02 -1.08 -16.39
CA SER A 362 4.32 -2.41 -15.86
C SER A 362 5.69 -2.46 -15.22
N VAL A 363 5.81 -3.32 -14.21
CA VAL A 363 7.08 -3.63 -13.56
C VAL A 363 7.49 -5.03 -13.96
N ILE A 364 8.71 -5.19 -14.44
CA ILE A 364 9.32 -6.47 -14.78
C ILE A 364 10.56 -6.63 -13.92
N GLY A 365 10.60 -7.72 -13.17
CA GLY A 365 11.69 -8.09 -12.28
C GLY A 365 12.96 -8.53 -12.99
N GLU A 366 13.85 -9.16 -12.25
CA GLU A 366 15.14 -9.61 -12.72
C GLU A 366 15.06 -11.00 -13.38
N GLY A 367 15.98 -11.26 -14.30
CA GLY A 367 16.13 -12.58 -14.93
C GLY A 367 14.94 -13.04 -15.80
N CYS A 368 14.03 -12.14 -16.17
CA CYS A 368 12.86 -12.50 -16.95
C CYS A 368 13.18 -12.73 -18.43
N SER A 369 12.50 -13.71 -19.04
CA SER A 369 12.62 -14.02 -20.47
C SER A 369 11.28 -13.79 -21.17
N ILE A 370 11.18 -12.76 -22.00
CA ILE A 370 9.97 -12.38 -22.74
C ILE A 370 10.17 -12.69 -24.22
N GLY A 371 9.32 -13.57 -24.77
CA GLY A 371 9.30 -14.01 -26.16
C GLY A 371 8.91 -12.89 -27.13
N LYS A 372 8.49 -13.29 -28.34
CA LYS A 372 8.08 -12.37 -29.40
C LYS A 372 6.60 -12.05 -29.37
N ASN A 373 6.23 -10.85 -29.82
CA ASN A 373 4.84 -10.42 -29.95
C ASN A 373 4.04 -10.52 -28.64
N VAL A 374 4.68 -10.22 -27.51
CA VAL A 374 4.08 -10.24 -26.17
C VAL A 374 3.51 -8.85 -25.85
N LEU A 375 2.32 -8.83 -25.27
CA LEU A 375 1.67 -7.61 -24.79
C LEU A 375 1.56 -7.64 -23.26
N ILE A 376 2.19 -6.69 -22.59
CA ILE A 376 2.13 -6.53 -21.13
C ILE A 376 1.65 -5.13 -20.82
N HIS A 377 0.55 -5.03 -20.05
CA HIS A 377 -0.01 -3.74 -19.68
C HIS A 377 -0.48 -3.76 -18.22
N GLY A 378 -0.09 -2.74 -17.44
CA GLY A 378 -0.53 -2.55 -16.06
C GLY A 378 -0.19 -3.69 -15.11
N SER A 379 0.83 -4.50 -15.42
CA SER A 379 1.09 -5.77 -14.76
C SER A 379 2.42 -5.75 -14.00
N TYR A 380 2.49 -6.59 -12.97
CA TYR A 380 3.67 -6.79 -12.13
C TYR A 380 4.20 -8.19 -12.37
N ILE A 381 5.34 -8.29 -13.03
CA ILE A 381 6.03 -9.54 -13.33
C ILE A 381 7.25 -9.57 -12.42
N TRP A 382 7.33 -10.56 -11.53
CA TRP A 382 8.44 -10.69 -10.60
C TRP A 382 9.61 -11.45 -11.24
N ASP A 383 10.50 -12.02 -10.44
CA ASP A 383 11.78 -12.50 -10.92
C ASP A 383 11.69 -13.87 -11.63
N ASN A 384 12.61 -14.08 -12.57
CA ASN A 384 12.79 -15.35 -13.30
C ASN A 384 11.55 -15.84 -14.08
N VAL A 385 10.63 -14.95 -14.43
CA VAL A 385 9.42 -15.32 -15.17
C VAL A 385 9.73 -15.54 -16.65
N ILE A 386 9.19 -16.65 -17.20
CA ILE A 386 9.31 -16.99 -18.62
C ILE A 386 7.97 -16.76 -19.29
N ILE A 387 7.94 -15.88 -20.27
CA ILE A 387 6.76 -15.60 -21.10
C ILE A 387 7.08 -15.94 -22.54
N GLU A 388 6.45 -16.98 -23.09
CA GLU A 388 6.65 -17.40 -24.47
C GLU A 388 5.93 -16.47 -25.47
N ASP A 389 6.07 -16.77 -26.76
CA ASP A 389 5.59 -15.92 -27.86
C ASP A 389 4.06 -15.74 -27.85
N GLY A 390 3.62 -14.53 -28.19
CA GLY A 390 2.22 -14.21 -28.41
C GLY A 390 1.35 -14.11 -27.16
N CYS A 391 1.92 -14.12 -25.97
CA CYS A 391 1.20 -14.00 -24.70
C CYS A 391 0.65 -12.60 -24.49
N LYS A 392 -0.45 -12.51 -23.73
CA LYS A 392 -1.04 -11.24 -23.27
C LYS A 392 -1.22 -11.28 -21.76
N VAL A 393 -0.69 -10.24 -21.06
CA VAL A 393 -0.83 -10.08 -19.62
C VAL A 393 -1.36 -8.68 -19.35
N SER A 394 -2.52 -8.58 -18.69
CA SER A 394 -3.20 -7.31 -18.47
C SER A 394 -3.58 -7.15 -17.00
N ASN A 395 -3.11 -6.07 -16.36
CA ASN A 395 -3.44 -5.67 -14.99
C ASN A 395 -3.43 -6.87 -14.02
N SER A 396 -2.34 -7.62 -14.00
CA SER A 396 -2.20 -8.86 -13.25
C SER A 396 -0.87 -8.92 -12.52
N LEU A 397 -0.78 -9.75 -11.49
CA LEU A 397 0.44 -10.01 -10.74
C LEU A 397 0.92 -11.43 -11.02
N VAL A 398 2.18 -11.56 -11.41
CA VAL A 398 2.84 -12.81 -11.75
C VAL A 398 4.07 -12.93 -10.86
N CYS A 399 4.05 -13.91 -9.94
CA CYS A 399 5.16 -14.13 -8.99
C CYS A 399 6.36 -14.84 -9.64
N ASP A 400 7.38 -15.12 -8.82
CA ASP A 400 8.64 -15.67 -9.31
C ASP A 400 8.49 -17.07 -9.93
N ASP A 401 9.37 -17.36 -10.87
CA ASP A 401 9.52 -18.67 -11.54
C ASP A 401 8.25 -19.11 -12.30
N VAL A 402 7.32 -18.21 -12.62
CA VAL A 402 6.11 -18.54 -13.41
C VAL A 402 6.47 -18.71 -14.87
N HIS A 403 5.85 -19.70 -15.52
CA HIS A 403 6.05 -19.97 -16.94
C HIS A 403 4.73 -19.88 -17.71
N LEU A 404 4.58 -18.86 -18.56
CA LEU A 404 3.48 -18.68 -19.49
C LEU A 404 3.86 -19.24 -20.87
N ARG A 405 3.20 -20.32 -21.30
CA ARG A 405 3.47 -20.92 -22.63
C ARG A 405 2.80 -20.11 -23.74
N ALA A 406 3.25 -20.33 -24.96
CA ALA A 406 2.87 -19.57 -26.14
C ALA A 406 1.36 -19.35 -26.28
N GLY A 407 0.98 -18.09 -26.54
CA GLY A 407 -0.41 -17.71 -26.74
C GLY A 407 -1.26 -17.64 -25.47
N ALA A 408 -0.70 -17.82 -24.29
CA ALA A 408 -1.44 -17.71 -23.03
C ALA A 408 -1.96 -16.28 -22.83
N ILE A 409 -3.17 -16.15 -22.29
CA ILE A 409 -3.82 -14.88 -21.99
C ILE A 409 -4.13 -14.83 -20.50
N VAL A 410 -3.62 -13.82 -19.82
CA VAL A 410 -3.92 -13.55 -18.41
C VAL A 410 -4.82 -12.31 -18.35
N GLU A 411 -6.06 -12.52 -17.93
CA GLU A 411 -7.10 -11.50 -17.84
C GLU A 411 -6.87 -10.58 -16.63
N PRO A 412 -7.49 -9.38 -16.59
CA PRO A 412 -7.29 -8.41 -15.52
C PRO A 412 -7.65 -8.95 -14.14
N GLY A 413 -6.84 -8.57 -13.14
CA GLY A 413 -7.07 -8.94 -11.74
C GLY A 413 -6.53 -10.31 -11.35
N CYS A 414 -5.91 -11.03 -12.28
CA CYS A 414 -5.33 -12.34 -11.98
C CYS A 414 -4.08 -12.24 -11.10
N ILE A 415 -3.93 -13.23 -10.23
CA ILE A 415 -2.76 -13.43 -9.38
C ILE A 415 -2.23 -14.84 -9.65
N LEU A 416 -1.03 -14.93 -10.21
CA LEU A 416 -0.33 -16.18 -10.40
C LEU A 416 0.77 -16.27 -9.34
N SER A 417 0.62 -17.19 -8.38
CA SER A 417 1.60 -17.43 -7.32
C SER A 417 2.86 -18.08 -7.88
N PHE A 418 3.79 -18.44 -7.01
CA PHE A 418 5.11 -18.94 -7.39
C PHE A 418 5.06 -20.23 -8.20
N LYS A 419 5.98 -20.35 -9.18
CA LYS A 419 6.25 -21.57 -9.96
C LYS A 419 5.06 -22.12 -10.74
N ILE A 420 4.03 -21.32 -10.99
CA ILE A 420 2.86 -21.70 -11.80
C ILE A 420 3.26 -21.87 -13.26
N LYS A 421 2.72 -22.90 -13.92
CA LYS A 421 2.88 -23.11 -15.37
C LYS A 421 1.51 -23.01 -16.05
N VAL A 422 1.36 -22.08 -16.98
CA VAL A 422 0.15 -21.89 -17.80
C VAL A 422 0.39 -22.51 -19.17
N GLY A 423 -0.52 -23.38 -19.62
CA GLY A 423 -0.43 -24.09 -20.89
C GLY A 423 -0.53 -23.20 -22.13
N LYS A 424 -0.30 -23.78 -23.31
CA LYS A 424 -0.40 -23.09 -24.60
C LYS A 424 -1.84 -22.67 -24.90
N ASN A 425 -2.03 -21.41 -25.33
CA ASN A 425 -3.33 -20.83 -25.68
C ASN A 425 -4.39 -20.88 -24.57
N VAL A 426 -3.96 -21.02 -23.31
CA VAL A 426 -4.86 -21.03 -22.16
C VAL A 426 -5.23 -19.60 -21.79
N ILE A 427 -6.50 -19.38 -21.47
CA ILE A 427 -7.02 -18.10 -20.95
C ILE A 427 -7.25 -18.29 -19.45
N VAL A 428 -6.54 -17.51 -18.64
CA VAL A 428 -6.78 -17.43 -17.21
C VAL A 428 -7.88 -16.38 -16.98
N PRO A 429 -9.04 -16.76 -16.43
CA PRO A 429 -10.16 -15.84 -16.24
C PRO A 429 -9.83 -14.67 -15.32
N ALA A 430 -10.49 -13.54 -15.51
CA ALA A 430 -10.30 -12.34 -14.69
C ALA A 430 -10.52 -12.65 -13.19
N TYR A 431 -9.75 -11.97 -12.33
CA TYR A 431 -9.77 -12.10 -10.88
C TYR A 431 -9.42 -13.49 -10.33
N SER A 432 -8.88 -14.40 -11.15
CA SER A 432 -8.44 -15.72 -10.71
C SER A 432 -7.18 -15.63 -9.86
N LYS A 433 -7.19 -16.33 -8.73
CA LYS A 433 -6.00 -16.55 -7.89
C LYS A 433 -5.53 -17.99 -8.09
N VAL A 434 -4.31 -18.16 -8.57
CA VAL A 434 -3.75 -19.50 -8.90
C VAL A 434 -2.53 -19.76 -8.00
N SER A 435 -2.52 -20.92 -7.33
CA SER A 435 -1.43 -21.33 -6.44
C SER A 435 -1.15 -22.83 -6.58
N LEU A 436 0.07 -23.25 -6.28
CA LEU A 436 0.41 -24.67 -6.11
C LEU A 436 -0.13 -25.24 -4.79
N LEU A 437 -0.48 -24.36 -3.85
CA LEU A 437 -1.06 -24.73 -2.56
C LEU A 437 -2.58 -24.70 -2.66
N ASP A 438 -3.23 -25.68 -2.04
CA ASP A 438 -4.68 -25.71 -1.92
C ASP A 438 -5.18 -24.59 -0.98
N LYS A 439 -6.43 -24.17 -1.17
CA LYS A 439 -7.04 -23.17 -0.28
C LYS A 439 -7.21 -23.78 1.10
N PRO A 440 -6.67 -23.17 2.18
CA PRO A 440 -6.87 -23.67 3.53
C PRO A 440 -8.35 -23.77 3.87
N SER A 441 -8.76 -24.93 4.38
CA SER A 441 -10.17 -25.27 4.69
C SER A 441 -10.54 -24.83 6.11
N ASN A 442 -10.41 -23.56 6.46
CA ASN A 442 -10.87 -23.06 7.74
C ASN A 442 -12.23 -22.39 7.60
N GLU A 443 -13.30 -23.15 7.80
CA GLU A 443 -14.66 -22.63 7.89
C GLU A 443 -15.01 -22.00 9.25
N ASP A 444 -14.14 -22.07 10.27
CA ASP A 444 -14.50 -21.78 11.67
C ASP A 444 -13.62 -20.75 12.42
N SER A 445 -12.84 -19.94 11.76
CA SER A 445 -12.10 -18.90 12.49
C SER A 445 -12.18 -17.55 11.81
N ASP A 446 -12.45 -16.55 12.62
CA ASP A 446 -12.47 -15.13 12.33
C ASP A 446 -11.51 -14.79 11.18
N GLU A 447 -12.04 -14.22 10.11
CA GLU A 447 -11.41 -13.98 8.79
C GLU A 447 -10.09 -13.18 8.82
N GLU A 448 -9.52 -12.93 9.99
CA GLU A 448 -8.44 -11.96 10.19
C GLU A 448 -7.09 -12.52 10.66
N LEU A 449 -7.00 -13.81 11.00
CA LEU A 449 -5.76 -14.36 11.55
C LEU A 449 -5.02 -15.24 10.53
N GLU A 450 -3.89 -14.75 10.06
CA GLU A 450 -3.04 -15.37 9.01
C GLU A 450 -2.32 -16.66 9.47
N TYR A 451 -2.38 -17.03 10.77
CA TYR A 451 -1.40 -17.93 11.39
C TYR A 451 -1.88 -19.29 11.87
N ALA A 452 -3.13 -19.64 11.72
CA ALA A 452 -3.63 -20.89 12.29
C ALA A 452 -2.99 -22.18 11.72
N ASP A 453 -2.32 -22.12 10.54
CA ASP A 453 -1.93 -23.34 9.82
C ASP A 453 -0.45 -23.51 9.42
N THR A 454 0.46 -22.61 9.78
CA THR A 454 1.87 -22.77 9.37
C THR A 454 2.70 -23.72 10.25
N ASN A 455 2.08 -24.40 11.23
CA ASN A 455 2.77 -25.35 12.11
C ASN A 455 2.71 -26.82 11.64
N SER A 456 2.26 -27.11 10.41
CA SER A 456 2.51 -28.42 9.83
C SER A 456 3.90 -28.45 9.22
N GLY A 457 4.88 -28.55 10.11
CA GLY A 457 6.25 -28.83 9.75
C GLY A 457 6.32 -30.03 8.83
N VAL A 458 7.14 -29.91 7.81
CA VAL A 458 7.63 -31.02 7.01
C VAL A 458 8.21 -32.08 7.96
N THR A 459 7.40 -33.06 8.32
CA THR A 459 7.87 -34.34 8.82
C THR A 459 7.50 -35.38 7.80
N ASP A 460 8.56 -35.89 7.15
CA ASP A 460 8.52 -37.17 6.46
C ASP A 460 7.80 -38.22 7.31
N SER A 461 6.65 -38.70 6.84
CA SER A 461 6.24 -40.11 6.99
C SER A 461 4.86 -40.36 6.36
N ALA A 462 4.88 -41.16 5.35
CA ALA A 462 3.98 -42.21 4.89
C ALA A 462 2.44 -42.13 5.07
N PRO A 463 1.69 -42.78 4.19
CA PRO A 463 0.31 -42.45 3.81
C PRO A 463 -0.70 -43.09 4.77
N PHE A 464 -1.71 -42.32 5.16
CA PHE A 464 -2.92 -42.92 5.77
C PHE A 464 -4.13 -42.76 4.85
N SER A 465 -4.74 -43.85 4.58
CA SER A 465 -5.84 -44.09 3.67
C SER A 465 -7.19 -43.67 4.20
N SER A 466 -8.01 -43.15 3.28
CA SER A 466 -9.48 -43.26 3.19
C SER A 466 -10.38 -42.45 4.11
N THR A 467 -11.19 -41.55 3.54
CA THR A 467 -12.55 -41.87 3.10
C THR A 467 -13.12 -40.79 2.19
N ARG A 468 -13.80 -41.23 1.16
CA ARG A 468 -14.40 -40.43 0.09
C ARG A 468 -15.55 -39.57 0.57
N SER A 469 -15.56 -38.30 0.17
CA SER A 469 -16.76 -37.58 -0.21
C SER A 469 -16.46 -36.74 -1.46
N ASN A 470 -17.34 -36.81 -2.43
CA ASN A 470 -17.21 -36.24 -3.77
C ASN A 470 -17.12 -34.71 -3.73
N ALA A 471 -15.99 -34.16 -4.11
CA ALA A 471 -15.85 -32.81 -4.63
C ALA A 471 -14.63 -32.78 -5.56
N ASP A 472 -14.73 -32.07 -6.63
CA ASP A 472 -13.91 -32.01 -7.83
C ASP A 472 -12.40 -32.21 -7.63
N HIS A 473 -11.87 -33.21 -8.36
CA HIS A 473 -10.45 -33.57 -8.36
C HIS A 473 -9.60 -32.53 -9.08
N PRO A 474 -8.43 -32.14 -8.52
CA PRO A 474 -7.41 -31.40 -9.25
C PRO A 474 -6.74 -32.27 -10.28
N THR A 475 -6.68 -31.81 -11.52
CA THR A 475 -6.00 -32.52 -12.60
C THR A 475 -4.51 -32.22 -12.54
N ILE A 476 -3.73 -33.16 -12.01
CA ILE A 476 -2.28 -33.16 -12.12
C ILE A 476 -1.96 -33.60 -13.54
N VAL A 477 -1.41 -32.74 -14.38
CA VAL A 477 -0.88 -33.09 -15.69
C VAL A 477 0.59 -33.43 -15.54
N SER A 478 0.93 -34.71 -15.80
CA SER A 478 2.30 -35.21 -15.86
C SER A 478 3.10 -34.56 -16.99
N GLU A 479 4.42 -34.44 -16.81
CA GLU A 479 5.34 -33.70 -17.66
C GLU A 479 5.49 -34.18 -19.13
N ASP A 480 4.87 -35.27 -19.55
CA ASP A 480 5.14 -35.96 -20.82
C ASP A 480 3.90 -36.36 -21.65
N ASP A 481 2.88 -35.54 -21.81
CA ASP A 481 1.81 -35.83 -22.79
C ASP A 481 1.69 -34.75 -23.88
N GLU A 482 2.44 -34.92 -24.95
CA GLU A 482 2.00 -34.55 -26.30
C GLU A 482 0.85 -35.46 -26.67
N LEU A 483 -0.40 -35.04 -26.53
CA LEU A 483 -1.52 -35.47 -27.40
C LEU A 483 -2.92 -35.07 -26.85
N GLY A 484 -3.69 -34.42 -27.70
CA GLY A 484 -5.15 -34.57 -27.65
C GLY A 484 -5.95 -33.53 -26.90
N ALA A 485 -6.44 -32.53 -27.63
CA ALA A 485 -7.58 -31.72 -27.24
C ALA A 485 -8.76 -32.62 -26.80
N SER A 486 -9.19 -32.50 -25.55
CA SER A 486 -10.52 -32.90 -25.13
C SER A 486 -11.22 -31.76 -24.43
N GLU A 487 -12.39 -31.45 -24.92
CA GLU A 487 -13.32 -30.43 -24.52
C GLU A 487 -13.78 -30.63 -23.08
N THR A 488 -13.19 -29.91 -22.13
CA THR A 488 -13.84 -29.42 -20.88
C THR A 488 -12.93 -28.36 -20.27
N GLY A 489 -13.38 -27.11 -20.22
CA GLY A 489 -12.63 -25.95 -19.83
C GLY A 489 -12.09 -26.03 -18.40
N THR A 490 -10.82 -26.01 -18.27
CA THR A 490 -9.87 -25.62 -17.21
C THR A 490 -8.56 -26.44 -17.25
N SER A 491 -8.35 -27.33 -18.21
CA SER A 491 -7.23 -28.28 -18.28
C SER A 491 -6.00 -27.68 -18.97
N GLY A 492 -5.30 -26.74 -18.34
CA GLY A 492 -4.09 -26.15 -18.93
C GLY A 492 -3.24 -25.33 -17.97
N VAL A 493 -3.61 -25.31 -16.70
CA VAL A 493 -2.84 -24.60 -15.67
C VAL A 493 -2.34 -25.61 -14.64
N LEU A 494 -1.04 -25.62 -14.39
CA LEU A 494 -0.49 -26.38 -13.28
C LEU A 494 -0.71 -25.57 -11.99
N GLY A 495 -1.64 -26.00 -11.15
CA GLY A 495 -1.99 -25.37 -9.89
C GLY A 495 -3.49 -25.40 -9.60
N TYR A 496 -3.85 -25.01 -8.40
CA TYR A 496 -5.23 -24.85 -7.96
C TYR A 496 -5.72 -23.45 -8.29
N ILE A 497 -6.88 -23.34 -8.91
CA ILE A 497 -7.58 -22.08 -9.05
C ILE A 497 -8.45 -21.92 -7.80
N TRP A 498 -8.14 -20.95 -6.97
CA TRP A 498 -8.94 -20.64 -5.79
C TRP A 498 -10.26 -20.03 -6.24
N ALA A 499 -11.34 -20.74 -6.05
CA ALA A 499 -12.67 -20.23 -6.38
C ALA A 499 -12.98 -19.03 -5.48
N SER A 500 -13.42 -17.94 -6.09
CA SER A 500 -14.06 -16.84 -5.38
C SER A 500 -15.30 -17.40 -4.68
N GLY A 501 -15.44 -17.17 -3.37
CA GLY A 501 -16.65 -17.54 -2.66
C GLY A 501 -17.87 -16.83 -3.27
N ASP A 502 -19.03 -17.46 -3.27
CA ASP A 502 -20.27 -16.98 -3.92
C ASP A 502 -20.71 -15.55 -3.54
N THR A 503 -20.17 -15.00 -2.46
CA THR A 503 -20.42 -13.63 -2.00
C THR A 503 -19.33 -12.64 -2.40
N GLY A 504 -18.14 -13.09 -2.85
CA GLY A 504 -16.93 -12.25 -3.03
C GLY A 504 -16.78 -11.60 -4.39
N ILE A 505 -17.43 -12.10 -5.45
CA ILE A 505 -17.23 -11.59 -6.83
C ILE A 505 -17.62 -10.10 -6.95
N LEU A 506 -18.57 -9.64 -6.13
CA LEU A 506 -19.04 -8.25 -6.18
C LEU A 506 -18.06 -7.23 -5.61
N GLU A 507 -17.08 -7.65 -4.79
CA GLU A 507 -16.13 -6.73 -4.13
C GLU A 507 -14.65 -6.97 -4.45
N GLU A 508 -14.29 -8.09 -5.08
CA GLU A 508 -12.89 -8.38 -5.46
C GLU A 508 -12.26 -7.29 -6.33
N TRP A 509 -13.06 -6.61 -7.15
CA TRP A 509 -12.59 -5.48 -7.95
C TRP A 509 -12.08 -4.30 -7.11
N ARG A 510 -12.60 -4.10 -5.89
CA ARG A 510 -12.16 -3.00 -4.99
C ARG A 510 -10.72 -3.21 -4.52
N GLN A 511 -10.35 -4.44 -4.23
CA GLN A 511 -9.03 -4.79 -3.70
C GLN A 511 -8.03 -5.23 -4.78
N SER A 512 -8.46 -5.34 -6.04
CA SER A 512 -7.66 -5.86 -7.16
C SER A 512 -6.77 -4.79 -7.81
N ILE A 513 -5.71 -5.25 -8.48
CA ILE A 513 -4.88 -4.45 -9.40
C ILE A 513 -5.67 -3.98 -10.63
N ALA A 514 -6.72 -4.71 -10.99
CA ALA A 514 -7.53 -4.38 -12.16
C ALA A 514 -8.20 -3.00 -12.02
N PRO A 515 -8.35 -2.25 -13.13
CA PRO A 515 -9.13 -1.02 -13.11
C PRO A 515 -10.59 -1.31 -12.75
N ILE A 516 -11.26 -0.32 -12.15
CA ILE A 516 -12.66 -0.46 -11.77
C ILE A 516 -13.50 -0.72 -13.02
N PRO A 517 -14.41 -1.72 -13.00
CA PRO A 517 -15.29 -1.99 -14.13
C PRO A 517 -16.15 -0.78 -14.46
N LYS A 518 -16.36 -0.48 -15.76
CA LYS A 518 -17.12 0.70 -16.20
C LYS A 518 -18.54 0.76 -15.66
N GLU A 519 -19.17 -0.39 -15.49
CA GLU A 519 -20.52 -0.50 -14.94
C GLU A 519 -20.55 -0.04 -13.48
N LYS A 520 -19.57 -0.48 -12.68
CA LYS A 520 -19.42 -0.06 -11.29
C LYS A 520 -19.02 1.41 -11.16
N LEU A 521 -18.21 1.90 -12.08
CA LEU A 521 -17.86 3.32 -12.16
C LEU A 521 -19.12 4.19 -12.35
N GLN A 522 -20.02 3.79 -13.23
CA GLN A 522 -21.28 4.49 -13.47
C GLN A 522 -22.21 4.43 -12.25
N GLU A 523 -22.34 3.27 -11.59
CA GLU A 523 -23.12 3.13 -10.35
C GLU A 523 -22.61 4.08 -9.25
N LEU A 524 -21.29 4.17 -9.06
CA LEU A 524 -20.67 5.06 -8.09
C LEU A 524 -20.91 6.55 -8.45
N GLN A 525 -20.84 6.91 -9.73
CA GLN A 525 -21.12 8.26 -10.20
C GLN A 525 -22.60 8.64 -9.98
N HIS A 526 -23.54 7.71 -10.20
CA HIS A 526 -24.96 7.94 -9.95
C HIS A 526 -25.29 8.08 -8.48
N ALA A 527 -24.65 7.29 -7.60
CA ALA A 527 -24.86 7.39 -6.16
C ALA A 527 -24.49 8.77 -5.62
N VAL A 528 -23.43 9.38 -6.15
CA VAL A 528 -22.99 10.73 -5.74
C VAL A 528 -23.89 11.83 -6.26
N SER A 529 -24.48 11.69 -7.46
CA SER A 529 -25.39 12.71 -8.00
C SER A 529 -26.73 12.78 -7.28
N VAL A 530 -27.12 11.74 -6.54
CA VAL A 530 -28.36 11.69 -5.76
C VAL A 530 -28.22 12.36 -4.39
N ASP A 531 -27.02 12.33 -3.79
CA ASP A 531 -26.74 12.97 -2.49
C ASP A 531 -26.49 14.48 -2.57
N GLY A 532 -26.35 15.05 -3.77
CA GLY A 532 -26.12 16.48 -4.00
C GLY A 532 -27.35 17.38 -3.93
N ASP A 533 -28.55 16.83 -3.78
CA ASP A 533 -29.83 17.60 -3.83
C ASP A 533 -30.59 17.58 -2.50
N VAL A 534 -29.91 17.87 -1.40
CA VAL A 534 -30.57 18.15 -0.12
C VAL A 534 -30.15 19.54 0.35
N GLY A 535 -30.98 20.53 -0.01
CA GLY A 535 -30.89 21.84 0.65
C GLY A 535 -31.40 23.04 -0.12
N SER A 536 -32.69 23.08 -0.49
CA SER A 536 -33.44 24.32 -0.50
C SER A 536 -34.93 24.01 -0.34
N GLU A 537 -35.39 24.05 0.92
CA GLU A 537 -36.78 24.28 1.21
C GLU A 537 -37.07 25.75 0.84
N GLU A 538 -37.87 25.94 -0.22
CA GLU A 538 -38.88 26.98 -0.32
C GLU A 538 -39.68 26.80 -1.62
N ASP A 539 -41.01 26.65 -1.41
CA ASP A 539 -42.14 26.86 -2.27
C ASP A 539 -42.95 25.65 -2.74
N LEU A 540 -43.88 25.30 -1.85
CA LEU A 540 -45.16 24.71 -2.17
C LEU A 540 -46.02 25.75 -2.95
N ASN A 541 -46.32 25.44 -4.20
CA ASN A 541 -47.58 25.64 -4.91
C ASN A 541 -47.37 25.82 -6.41
N ASN A 542 -47.67 24.82 -7.19
CA ASN A 542 -48.57 24.85 -8.34
C ASN A 542 -48.39 23.61 -9.22
N ARG A 543 -49.36 22.72 -9.21
CA ARG A 543 -49.68 21.91 -10.39
C ARG A 543 -50.61 22.73 -11.28
N PRO A 544 -50.58 22.61 -12.63
CA PRO A 544 -51.21 21.47 -13.30
C PRO A 544 -50.57 21.00 -14.65
N SER A 545 -50.86 19.70 -14.92
CA SER A 545 -51.30 19.07 -16.19
C SER A 545 -50.41 19.02 -17.42
N GLU A 546 -50.10 17.79 -17.74
CA GLU A 546 -50.08 17.09 -19.04
C GLU A 546 -49.91 17.89 -20.34
N ALA A 547 -48.90 17.50 -21.13
CA ALA A 547 -49.05 17.03 -22.51
C ALA A 547 -47.69 16.81 -23.19
N ASP A 548 -47.56 15.63 -23.75
CA ASP A 548 -46.75 15.17 -24.89
C ASP A 548 -45.82 16.17 -25.58
N ARG A 549 -44.57 15.79 -25.77
CA ARG A 549 -43.92 15.78 -27.10
C ARG A 549 -42.52 15.21 -27.07
N ASP A 550 -42.34 14.20 -27.91
CA ASP A 550 -41.06 13.76 -28.49
C ASP A 550 -40.13 14.92 -28.82
N ASN A 551 -38.87 14.80 -28.46
CA ASN A 551 -37.77 15.25 -29.31
C ASN A 551 -36.45 14.64 -28.90
N ASP A 552 -35.92 13.84 -29.81
CA ASP A 552 -34.50 13.64 -29.98
C ASP A 552 -33.76 14.98 -29.98
N SER A 553 -32.78 15.14 -29.11
CA SER A 553 -31.68 16.08 -29.38
C SER A 553 -30.49 15.80 -28.48
N GLU A 554 -29.45 15.32 -29.10
CA GLU A 554 -28.06 15.74 -28.98
C GLU A 554 -27.50 15.90 -27.57
N ILE A 555 -26.70 14.93 -27.21
CA ILE A 555 -25.65 15.04 -26.18
C ILE A 555 -24.71 16.14 -26.66
N SER A 556 -24.84 17.34 -26.14
CA SER A 556 -23.90 18.43 -26.34
C SER A 556 -22.64 18.18 -25.50
N VAL A 557 -21.56 18.05 -26.20
CA VAL A 557 -20.17 18.05 -25.76
C VAL A 557 -19.89 19.28 -24.88
N ILE A 558 -19.68 19.06 -23.58
CA ILE A 558 -19.19 20.08 -22.60
C ILE A 558 -17.67 19.88 -22.40
N GLU A 559 -16.92 19.59 -23.45
CA GLU A 559 -15.48 19.32 -23.33
C GLU A 559 -14.56 20.43 -23.84
N ASP A 560 -15.05 21.42 -24.63
CA ASP A 560 -14.18 22.41 -25.24
C ASP A 560 -13.96 23.70 -24.43
N ASP A 561 -14.85 24.09 -23.54
CA ASP A 561 -14.73 25.36 -22.80
C ASP A 561 -13.78 25.28 -21.58
N ASP A 562 -13.70 24.16 -20.91
CA ASP A 562 -12.81 24.00 -19.74
C ASP A 562 -11.35 23.78 -20.17
N TYR A 563 -11.15 23.18 -21.34
CA TYR A 563 -9.82 22.96 -21.90
C TYR A 563 -9.16 24.27 -22.35
N THR A 564 -9.89 25.12 -23.03
CA THR A 564 -9.42 26.45 -23.47
C THR A 564 -9.14 27.39 -22.30
N LYS A 565 -9.88 27.23 -21.20
CA LYS A 565 -9.68 27.98 -19.97
C LYS A 565 -8.41 27.56 -19.25
N PHE A 566 -8.13 26.28 -19.23
CA PHE A 566 -6.91 25.71 -18.64
C PHE A 566 -5.65 26.08 -19.44
N GLU A 567 -5.68 26.00 -20.78
CA GLU A 567 -4.55 26.45 -21.62
C GLU A 567 -4.20 27.91 -21.38
N LYS A 568 -5.21 28.75 -21.23
CA LYS A 568 -5.04 30.17 -20.94
C LYS A 568 -4.41 30.44 -19.58
N GLU A 569 -4.79 29.68 -18.57
CA GLU A 569 -4.25 29.78 -17.21
C GLU A 569 -2.79 29.32 -17.14
N VAL A 570 -2.43 28.27 -17.90
CA VAL A 570 -1.04 27.80 -18.05
C VAL A 570 -0.19 28.85 -18.76
N GLU A 571 -0.71 29.47 -19.82
CA GLU A 571 0.02 30.49 -20.60
C GLU A 571 0.24 31.77 -19.79
N GLU A 572 -0.77 32.21 -19.03
CA GLU A 572 -0.67 33.35 -18.11
C GLU A 572 0.37 33.12 -16.99
N THR A 573 0.39 31.92 -16.39
CA THR A 573 1.36 31.55 -15.35
C THR A 573 2.79 31.48 -15.91
N PHE A 574 2.94 30.99 -17.15
CA PHE A 574 4.23 30.95 -17.82
C PHE A 574 4.74 32.35 -18.18
N GLN A 575 3.85 33.26 -18.61
CA GLN A 575 4.20 34.65 -18.91
C GLN A 575 4.64 35.39 -17.65
N GLN A 576 3.99 35.18 -16.50
CA GLN A 576 4.38 35.73 -15.22
C GLN A 576 5.77 35.22 -14.77
N ALA A 577 6.11 33.95 -15.08
CA ALA A 577 7.43 33.40 -14.83
C ALA A 577 8.53 34.08 -15.65
N VAL A 578 8.23 34.39 -16.91
CA VAL A 578 9.16 35.07 -17.83
C VAL A 578 9.35 36.54 -17.43
N ASP A 579 8.32 37.18 -16.92
CA ASP A 579 8.34 38.58 -16.49
C ASP A 579 8.97 38.82 -15.10
N GLY A 580 9.43 37.77 -14.42
CA GLY A 580 10.23 37.84 -13.19
C GLY A 580 9.47 38.23 -11.94
N VAL A 581 8.16 37.96 -11.89
CA VAL A 581 7.32 38.25 -10.72
C VAL A 581 7.49 37.15 -9.65
N HIS A 582 7.88 37.55 -8.46
CA HIS A 582 8.04 36.80 -7.18
C HIS A 582 8.06 35.25 -7.27
N GLN A 583 9.28 34.68 -7.17
CA GLN A 583 9.58 33.26 -7.30
C GLN A 583 8.79 32.32 -6.35
N ASP A 584 8.43 32.78 -5.15
CA ASP A 584 7.79 31.94 -4.13
C ASP A 584 6.33 31.60 -4.47
N ASN A 585 5.59 32.54 -5.04
CA ASN A 585 4.20 32.28 -5.48
C ASN A 585 4.14 31.45 -6.76
N LEU A 586 5.11 31.61 -7.63
CA LEU A 586 5.20 30.91 -8.91
C LEU A 586 5.40 29.40 -8.73
N ILE A 587 6.22 29.00 -7.74
CA ILE A 587 6.43 27.59 -7.39
C ILE A 587 5.13 26.95 -6.88
N LEU A 588 4.34 27.70 -6.12
CA LEU A 588 3.04 27.23 -5.63
C LEU A 588 2.02 27.09 -6.77
N GLU A 589 1.97 28.06 -7.70
CA GLU A 589 1.09 28.00 -8.88
C GLU A 589 1.49 26.91 -9.86
N ILE A 590 2.77 26.72 -10.14
CA ILE A 590 3.27 25.63 -10.97
C ILE A 590 2.95 24.27 -10.34
N ASN A 591 3.07 24.15 -9.01
CA ASN A 591 2.69 22.93 -8.30
C ASN A 591 1.17 22.70 -8.31
N ALA A 592 0.36 23.75 -8.20
CA ALA A 592 -1.08 23.67 -8.33
C ALA A 592 -1.53 23.24 -9.73
N LEU A 593 -0.96 23.85 -10.78
CA LEU A 593 -1.17 23.48 -12.18
C LEU A 593 -0.69 22.05 -12.46
N ARG A 594 0.44 21.63 -11.86
CA ARG A 594 0.94 20.25 -11.95
C ARG A 594 0.00 19.24 -11.29
N CYS A 595 -0.67 19.61 -10.22
CA CYS A 595 -1.72 18.80 -9.59
C CYS A 595 -2.99 18.71 -10.48
N CYS A 596 -3.35 19.80 -11.16
CA CYS A 596 -4.45 19.81 -12.13
C CYS A 596 -4.11 19.02 -13.39
N LEU A 597 -2.84 19.04 -13.84
CA LEU A 597 -2.34 18.27 -14.99
C LEU A 597 -2.39 16.77 -14.82
N ILE A 598 -2.29 16.27 -13.59
CA ILE A 598 -2.46 14.83 -13.29
C ILE A 598 -3.90 14.39 -13.53
N ALA A 599 -4.86 15.30 -13.48
CA ALA A 599 -6.27 15.04 -13.78
C ALA A 599 -6.57 15.08 -15.30
N PHE A 600 -5.82 15.87 -16.06
CA PHE A 600 -5.97 15.99 -17.51
C PHE A 600 -4.74 15.39 -18.23
N ASN A 601 -4.95 14.34 -18.99
CA ASN A 601 -4.07 13.58 -19.87
C ASN A 601 -2.71 14.24 -20.21
N THR A 602 -1.65 13.72 -19.65
CA THR A 602 -0.26 14.22 -19.62
C THR A 602 0.45 14.44 -20.97
N GLN A 603 -0.19 14.17 -22.09
CA GLN A 603 0.50 14.11 -23.39
C GLN A 603 0.72 15.46 -24.07
N ILE A 604 -0.09 16.46 -23.81
CA ILE A 604 -0.09 17.73 -24.57
C ILE A 604 0.84 18.79 -23.96
N VAL A 605 0.97 18.84 -22.65
CA VAL A 605 1.80 19.86 -21.98
C VAL A 605 3.30 19.59 -22.14
N LEU A 606 3.71 18.32 -22.25
CA LEU A 606 5.11 17.95 -22.48
C LEU A 606 5.60 18.31 -23.89
N GLU A 607 4.72 18.41 -24.87
CA GLU A 607 5.10 18.85 -26.22
C GLU A 607 5.37 20.35 -26.28
N GLN A 608 4.65 21.19 -25.55
CA GLN A 608 4.90 22.64 -25.49
C GLN A 608 6.15 23.01 -24.69
N PHE A 609 6.50 22.26 -23.63
CA PHE A 609 7.75 22.46 -22.88
C PHE A 609 9.00 21.95 -23.61
N SER A 610 8.85 21.16 -24.67
CA SER A 610 9.96 20.59 -25.45
C SER A 610 10.45 21.51 -26.61
N ILE A 611 9.78 22.62 -26.89
CA ILE A 611 10.05 23.47 -28.10
C ILE A 611 10.77 24.78 -27.75
N ARG A 612 11.11 25.06 -26.51
CA ARG A 612 11.93 26.26 -26.21
C ARG A 612 13.08 25.97 -25.24
#